data_10081cea9b8ce786930fc290c66bfcf5
#
_entry.id   10081cea9b8ce786930fc290c66bfcf5
#
_cell.length_a   1.000
_cell.length_b   1.000
_cell.length_c   1.000
_cell.angle_alpha   90.00
_cell.angle_beta   90.00
_cell.angle_gamma   90.00
#
_symmetry.space_group_name_H-M   'P 1'
#
loop_
_entity.id
_entity.type
_entity.pdbx_description
1 polymer ?
#
loop_
_entity_poly.entity_id
_entity_poly.type
_entity_poly.pdbx_seq_one_letter_code
_entity_poly.pdbx_strand_id
1 'polypeptide(L)'
;MTKFSHVIIRRPGKSLCNGITSAPELGQPIYERAIEEHYDYEHALEQCGVDVTVLPALEEYPDSCFVEDPAVITRCGAIITNPGADSRNGEKNEIEPVVRRFFDDEHVKHIVSPGTLDGGDVMMV
;
A
#
# COMPACT_ATOMS: atom_id res chain seq x y z
N MET A 1 17.54 15.57 0.17
CA MET A 1 16.34 15.09 0.89
C MET A 1 15.19 14.98 -0.10
N THR A 2 14.59 13.81 -0.25
CA THR A 2 13.45 13.62 -1.17
C THR A 2 12.23 14.29 -0.53
N LYS A 3 11.66 15.30 -1.20
CA LYS A 3 10.43 15.93 -0.74
C LYS A 3 9.26 15.26 -1.45
N PHE A 4 8.45 14.51 -0.72
CA PHE A 4 7.17 14.01 -1.21
C PHE A 4 6.14 15.14 -1.16
N SER A 5 5.33 15.25 -2.20
CA SER A 5 4.22 16.21 -2.27
C SER A 5 2.85 15.52 -2.23
N HIS A 6 2.84 14.21 -2.48
CA HIS A 6 1.61 13.41 -2.55
C HIS A 6 1.84 12.02 -1.97
N VAL A 7 0.85 11.50 -1.26
CA VAL A 7 0.85 10.15 -0.70
C VAL A 7 -0.47 9.45 -1.01
N ILE A 8 -0.41 8.15 -1.16
CA ILE A 8 -1.58 7.28 -1.35
C ILE A 8 -1.69 6.39 -0.12
N ILE A 9 -2.84 6.37 0.49
CA ILE A 9 -3.17 5.46 1.59
C ILE A 9 -4.48 4.72 1.27
N ARG A 10 -4.70 3.58 1.90
CA ARG A 10 -5.97 2.83 1.78
C ARG A 10 -6.55 2.55 3.15
N ARG A 11 -7.84 2.74 3.30
CA ARG A 11 -8.55 2.38 4.52
C ARG A 11 -8.41 0.89 4.81
N PRO A 12 -8.12 0.48 6.05
CA PRO A 12 -8.20 -0.92 6.43
C PRO A 12 -9.64 -1.42 6.30
N GLY A 13 -9.81 -2.64 5.82
CA GLY A 13 -11.08 -3.34 5.80
C GLY A 13 -11.34 -4.09 7.11
N LYS A 14 -12.56 -4.56 7.33
CA LYS A 14 -12.88 -5.44 8.46
C LYS A 14 -12.11 -6.75 8.39
N SER A 15 -11.76 -7.17 7.17
CA SER A 15 -10.94 -8.35 6.91
C SER A 15 -9.51 -8.24 7.44
N LEU A 16 -9.04 -7.05 7.85
CA LEU A 16 -7.72 -6.85 8.44
C LEU A 16 -7.42 -7.84 9.58
N CYS A 17 -8.44 -8.26 10.34
CA CYS A 17 -8.29 -9.27 11.39
C CYS A 17 -7.75 -10.62 10.87
N ASN A 18 -7.88 -10.88 9.58
CA ASN A 18 -7.45 -12.10 8.91
C ASN A 18 -6.15 -11.91 8.10
N GLY A 19 -5.49 -10.77 8.26
CA GLY A 19 -4.23 -10.44 7.60
C GLY A 19 -3.10 -11.40 7.99
N ILE A 20 -2.05 -11.37 7.19
CA ILE A 20 -0.84 -12.17 7.43
C ILE A 20 -0.14 -11.68 8.69
N THR A 21 0.21 -12.59 9.59
CA THR A 21 0.99 -12.27 10.79
C THR A 21 2.06 -13.32 11.06
N SER A 22 3.22 -12.88 11.50
CA SER A 22 4.29 -13.74 12.05
C SER A 22 4.23 -13.85 13.58
N ALA A 23 3.29 -13.13 14.22
CA ALA A 23 3.15 -13.04 15.67
C ALA A 23 1.69 -13.31 16.12
N PRO A 24 1.14 -14.51 15.85
CA PRO A 24 -0.25 -14.82 16.17
C PRO A 24 -0.56 -14.79 17.67
N GLU A 25 0.47 -14.90 18.52
CA GLU A 25 0.38 -14.79 19.98
C GLU A 25 -0.04 -13.39 20.46
N LEU A 26 0.11 -12.36 19.64
CA LEU A 26 -0.33 -10.98 19.94
C LEU A 26 -1.83 -10.80 19.75
N GLY A 27 -2.52 -11.79 19.19
CA GLY A 27 -3.95 -11.73 18.89
C GLY A 27 -4.27 -11.00 17.59
N GLN A 28 -5.57 -10.88 17.30
CA GLN A 28 -6.05 -10.21 16.09
C GLN A 28 -6.18 -8.70 16.30
N PRO A 29 -5.96 -7.89 15.25
CA PRO A 29 -6.27 -6.46 15.29
C PRO A 29 -7.74 -6.21 15.59
N ILE A 30 -8.02 -5.12 16.28
CA ILE A 30 -9.38 -4.63 16.53
C ILE A 30 -9.69 -3.61 15.43
N TYR A 31 -10.65 -3.93 14.57
CA TYR A 31 -10.98 -3.11 13.40
C TYR A 31 -11.31 -1.65 13.74
N GLU A 32 -12.16 -1.45 14.75
CA GLU A 32 -12.59 -0.10 15.18
C GLU A 32 -11.39 0.75 15.58
N ARG A 33 -10.44 0.15 16.28
CA ARG A 33 -9.20 0.82 16.69
C ARG A 33 -8.29 1.09 15.49
N ALA A 34 -8.16 0.14 14.57
CA ALA A 34 -7.36 0.31 13.36
C ALA A 34 -7.88 1.46 12.50
N ILE A 35 -9.21 1.64 12.40
CA ILE A 35 -9.83 2.76 11.69
C ILE A 35 -9.52 4.10 12.36
N GLU A 36 -9.63 4.19 13.70
CA GLU A 36 -9.29 5.41 14.44
C GLU A 36 -7.82 5.78 14.23
N GLU A 37 -6.91 4.83 14.43
CA GLU A 37 -5.47 5.03 14.22
C GLU A 37 -5.14 5.42 12.77
N HIS A 38 -5.87 4.88 11.78
CA HIS A 38 -5.69 5.25 10.39
C HIS A 38 -6.16 6.68 10.08
N TYR A 39 -7.22 7.17 10.71
CA TYR A 39 -7.62 8.59 10.62
C TYR A 39 -6.56 9.50 11.24
N ASP A 40 -6.00 9.13 12.38
CA ASP A 40 -4.91 9.89 13.00
C ASP A 40 -3.67 9.94 12.11
N TYR A 41 -3.35 8.82 11.43
CA TYR A 41 -2.27 8.74 10.45
C TYR A 41 -2.51 9.65 9.24
N GLU A 42 -3.71 9.62 8.65
CA GLU A 42 -4.09 10.52 7.56
C GLU A 42 -3.89 11.99 7.97
N HIS A 43 -4.43 12.36 9.13
CA HIS A 43 -4.30 13.73 9.64
C HIS A 43 -2.85 14.15 9.88
N ALA A 44 -2.03 13.25 10.39
CA ALA A 44 -0.60 13.50 10.56
C ALA A 44 0.11 13.73 9.22
N LEU A 45 -0.24 13.00 8.17
CA LEU A 45 0.28 13.21 6.82
C LEU A 45 -0.13 14.58 6.27
N GLU A 46 -1.39 14.99 6.43
CA GLU A 46 -1.87 16.32 6.02
C GLU A 46 -1.11 17.44 6.75
N GLN A 47 -0.85 17.26 8.05
CA GLN A 47 -0.03 18.21 8.83
C GLN A 47 1.41 18.31 8.33
N CYS A 48 1.93 17.26 7.69
CA CYS A 48 3.23 17.30 7.01
C CYS A 48 3.21 18.11 5.70
N GLY A 49 2.04 18.58 5.27
CA GLY A 49 1.88 19.43 4.08
C GLY A 49 1.96 18.63 2.77
N VAL A 50 1.55 17.37 2.77
CA VAL A 50 1.41 16.54 1.57
C VAL A 50 -0.07 16.36 1.21
N ASP A 51 -0.35 16.24 -0.08
CA ASP A 51 -1.70 15.87 -0.54
C ASP A 51 -1.92 14.37 -0.32
N VAL A 52 -3.04 14.01 0.29
CA VAL A 52 -3.36 12.62 0.61
C VAL A 52 -4.48 12.10 -0.29
N THR A 53 -4.20 11.03 -1.03
CA THR A 53 -5.23 10.26 -1.73
C THR A 53 -5.62 9.06 -0.88
N VAL A 54 -6.86 9.04 -0.42
CA VAL A 54 -7.41 7.95 0.40
C VAL A 54 -8.22 7.00 -0.47
N LEU A 55 -7.79 5.74 -0.55
CA LEU A 55 -8.50 4.69 -1.27
C LEU A 55 -9.49 3.97 -0.35
N PRO A 56 -10.60 3.46 -0.89
CA PRO A 56 -11.54 2.64 -0.11
C PRO A 56 -10.91 1.33 0.33
N ALA A 57 -11.44 0.74 1.41
CA ALA A 57 -11.05 -0.58 1.85
C ALA A 57 -11.33 -1.65 0.77
N LEU A 58 -10.52 -2.69 0.76
CA LEU A 58 -10.67 -3.87 -0.09
C LEU A 58 -10.83 -5.10 0.82
N GLU A 59 -12.05 -5.55 1.01
CA GLU A 59 -12.33 -6.69 1.91
C GLU A 59 -11.81 -8.03 1.38
N GLU A 60 -11.57 -8.13 0.08
CA GLU A 60 -10.95 -9.32 -0.54
C GLU A 60 -9.48 -9.48 -0.19
N TYR A 61 -8.80 -8.37 0.19
CA TYR A 61 -7.38 -8.34 0.50
C TYR A 61 -7.16 -7.78 1.91
N PRO A 62 -7.08 -8.65 2.93
CA PRO A 62 -6.96 -8.23 4.33
C PRO A 62 -5.82 -7.26 4.62
N ASP A 63 -4.70 -7.43 3.92
CA ASP A 63 -3.49 -6.62 4.11
C ASP A 63 -3.41 -5.40 3.18
N SER A 64 -4.47 -5.11 2.42
CA SER A 64 -4.45 -4.07 1.38
C SER A 64 -4.24 -2.63 1.87
N CYS A 65 -4.37 -2.37 3.16
CA CYS A 65 -4.02 -1.06 3.74
C CYS A 65 -2.51 -0.77 3.67
N PHE A 66 -1.67 -1.80 3.51
CA PHE A 66 -0.22 -1.67 3.32
C PHE A 66 0.10 -1.47 1.83
N VAL A 67 -0.21 -0.28 1.32
CA VAL A 67 -0.13 0.04 -0.13
C VAL A 67 1.28 0.17 -0.66
N GLU A 68 2.29 0.20 0.19
CA GLU A 68 3.70 0.18 -0.18
C GLU A 68 4.14 -1.13 -0.82
N ASP A 69 3.48 -2.26 -0.51
CA ASP A 69 3.87 -3.57 -1.01
C ASP A 69 3.54 -3.78 -2.49
N PRO A 70 2.34 -3.44 -3.01
CA PRO A 70 2.01 -3.66 -4.41
C PRO A 70 2.60 -2.63 -5.38
N ALA A 71 3.20 -1.53 -4.89
CA ALA A 71 3.80 -0.53 -5.77
C ALA A 71 4.95 0.22 -5.11
N VAL A 72 6.10 0.27 -5.78
CA VAL A 72 7.26 1.09 -5.39
C VAL A 72 7.26 2.37 -6.21
N ILE A 73 7.23 3.51 -5.54
CA ILE A 73 7.20 4.83 -6.17
C ILE A 73 8.58 5.49 -6.06
N THR A 74 9.09 5.98 -7.18
CA THR A 74 10.37 6.69 -7.27
C THR A 74 10.19 8.03 -7.95
N ARG A 75 11.24 8.84 -8.01
CA ARG A 75 11.23 10.10 -8.78
C ARG A 75 11.13 9.89 -10.29
N CYS A 76 11.57 8.72 -10.77
CA CYS A 76 11.66 8.41 -12.19
C CYS A 76 10.44 7.63 -12.71
N GLY A 77 9.54 7.22 -11.82
CA GLY A 77 8.37 6.41 -12.18
C GLY A 77 7.96 5.45 -11.06
N ALA A 78 7.10 4.53 -11.40
CA ALA A 78 6.55 3.53 -10.50
C ALA A 78 6.86 2.12 -10.98
N ILE A 79 7.00 1.21 -10.04
CA ILE A 79 7.13 -0.23 -10.29
C ILE A 79 5.94 -0.92 -9.63
N ILE A 80 5.05 -1.48 -10.45
CA ILE A 80 4.00 -2.37 -9.95
C ILE A 80 4.68 -3.69 -9.62
N THR A 81 4.57 -4.09 -8.37
CA THR A 81 5.26 -5.27 -7.87
C THR A 81 4.51 -6.56 -8.23
N ASN A 82 5.08 -7.68 -7.88
CA ASN A 82 4.43 -8.99 -7.91
C ASN A 82 4.58 -9.59 -6.51
N PRO A 83 3.64 -9.29 -5.59
CA PRO A 83 3.72 -9.76 -4.21
C PRO A 83 3.91 -11.27 -4.11
N GLY A 84 4.78 -11.69 -3.19
CA GLY A 84 5.11 -13.09 -3.01
C GLY A 84 3.99 -13.91 -2.36
N ALA A 85 3.15 -13.30 -1.53
CA ALA A 85 2.02 -13.95 -0.91
C ALA A 85 0.83 -14.01 -1.88
N ASP A 86 0.30 -15.20 -2.14
CA ASP A 86 -0.85 -15.39 -3.05
C ASP A 86 -2.07 -14.58 -2.62
N SER A 87 -2.31 -14.47 -1.31
CA SER A 87 -3.42 -13.68 -0.73
C SER A 87 -3.31 -12.18 -1.00
N ARG A 88 -2.13 -11.68 -1.37
CA ARG A 88 -1.86 -10.28 -1.67
C ARG A 88 -1.63 -10.02 -3.15
N ASN A 89 -1.43 -11.06 -3.96
CA ASN A 89 -0.99 -10.91 -5.34
C ASN A 89 -1.95 -10.09 -6.21
N GLY A 90 -3.25 -10.15 -5.95
CA GLY A 90 -4.26 -9.37 -6.67
C GLY A 90 -4.25 -7.87 -6.34
N GLU A 91 -3.66 -7.43 -5.22
CA GLU A 91 -3.61 -6.03 -4.82
C GLU A 91 -2.91 -5.14 -5.86
N LYS A 92 -1.95 -5.69 -6.62
CA LYS A 92 -1.27 -4.98 -7.72
C LYS A 92 -2.23 -4.47 -8.78
N ASN A 93 -3.31 -5.20 -9.07
CA ASN A 93 -4.32 -4.80 -10.05
C ASN A 93 -5.19 -3.66 -9.54
N GLU A 94 -5.34 -3.57 -8.22
CA GLU A 94 -6.12 -2.52 -7.56
C GLU A 94 -5.35 -1.21 -7.40
N ILE A 95 -4.03 -1.28 -7.26
CA ILE A 95 -3.19 -0.09 -7.08
C ILE A 95 -2.75 0.52 -8.43
N GLU A 96 -2.55 -0.28 -9.47
CA GLU A 96 -2.03 0.18 -10.76
C GLU A 96 -2.87 1.30 -11.38
N PRO A 97 -4.22 1.24 -11.44
CA PRO A 97 -5.03 2.35 -11.99
C PRO A 97 -4.84 3.67 -11.22
N VAL A 98 -4.56 3.59 -9.92
CA VAL A 98 -4.29 4.76 -9.09
C VAL A 98 -2.93 5.35 -9.42
N VAL A 99 -1.90 4.51 -9.51
CA VAL A 99 -0.53 4.91 -9.87
C VAL A 99 -0.49 5.59 -11.23
N ARG A 100 -1.26 5.09 -12.21
CA ARG A 100 -1.38 5.67 -13.57
C ARG A 100 -2.04 7.04 -13.62
N ARG A 101 -2.58 7.53 -12.53
CA ARG A 101 -3.05 8.93 -12.41
C ARG A 101 -1.90 9.91 -12.19
N PHE A 102 -0.73 9.42 -11.80
CA PHE A 102 0.45 10.20 -11.45
C PHE A 102 1.64 9.99 -12.42
N PHE A 103 1.63 8.89 -13.17
CA PHE A 103 2.72 8.51 -14.06
C PHE A 103 2.18 8.08 -15.42
N ASP A 104 2.84 8.53 -16.48
CA ASP A 104 2.58 8.06 -17.84
C ASP A 104 2.98 6.58 -18.00
N ASP A 105 2.41 5.90 -18.99
CA ASP A 105 2.62 4.46 -19.24
C ASP A 105 4.09 4.08 -19.39
N GLU A 106 4.91 4.93 -19.98
CA GLU A 106 6.34 4.69 -20.15
C GLU A 106 7.13 4.69 -18.83
N HIS A 107 6.58 5.36 -17.79
CA HIS A 107 7.17 5.46 -16.46
C HIS A 107 6.61 4.45 -15.46
N VAL A 108 5.70 3.56 -15.89
CA VAL A 108 5.19 2.46 -15.08
C VAL A 108 5.79 1.15 -15.56
N LYS A 109 6.49 0.47 -14.68
CA LYS A 109 7.15 -0.83 -14.94
C LYS A 109 6.53 -1.90 -14.05
N HIS A 110 6.77 -3.16 -14.38
CA HIS A 110 6.16 -4.29 -13.69
C HIS A 110 7.21 -5.34 -13.33
N ILE A 111 7.11 -5.88 -12.12
CA ILE A 111 7.73 -7.17 -11.80
C ILE A 111 6.76 -8.26 -12.24
N VAL A 112 7.26 -9.20 -13.04
CA VAL A 112 6.44 -10.28 -13.58
C VAL A 112 6.97 -11.64 -13.15
N SER A 113 6.08 -12.63 -13.11
CA SER A 113 6.44 -14.03 -12.80
C SER A 113 7.58 -14.52 -13.72
N PRO A 114 8.55 -15.30 -13.20
CA PRO A 114 8.60 -15.88 -11.84
C PRO A 114 9.17 -14.93 -10.76
N GLY A 115 9.53 -13.68 -11.11
CA GLY A 115 10.02 -12.70 -10.13
C GLY A 115 8.92 -12.29 -9.16
N THR A 116 9.29 -12.11 -7.88
CA THR A 116 8.44 -11.54 -6.84
C THR A 116 9.14 -10.36 -6.18
N LEU A 117 8.36 -9.41 -5.72
CA LEU A 117 8.82 -8.27 -4.94
C LEU A 117 7.66 -7.76 -4.09
N ASP A 118 7.91 -7.54 -2.83
CA ASP A 118 7.04 -6.78 -1.93
C ASP A 118 7.72 -5.44 -1.66
N GLY A 119 7.03 -4.34 -1.96
CA GLY A 119 7.63 -2.99 -1.91
C GLY A 119 8.08 -2.58 -0.52
N GLY A 120 7.46 -3.13 0.54
CA GLY A 120 7.88 -2.93 1.92
C GLY A 120 9.31 -3.42 2.22
N ASP A 121 9.88 -4.31 1.38
CA ASP A 121 11.26 -4.77 1.48
C ASP A 121 12.27 -3.80 0.82
N VAL A 122 11.78 -2.75 0.17
CA VAL A 122 12.62 -1.77 -0.55
C VAL A 122 12.81 -0.51 0.30
N MET A 123 14.03 -0.24 0.68
CA MET A 123 14.40 1.00 1.35
C MET A 123 15.10 1.94 0.39
N MET A 124 14.56 3.15 0.24
CA MET A 124 15.21 4.21 -0.52
C MET A 124 16.21 4.96 0.37
N VAL A 125 17.42 5.15 -0.14
CA VAL A 125 18.51 5.82 0.54
C VAL A 125 18.93 7.12 -0.17
#